data_bb851e8f8f8eafdfb8ad09f384ca95f5
#
_entry.id   bb851e8f8f8eafdfb8ad09f384ca95f5
#
_cell.length_a   1.000
_cell.length_b   1.000
_cell.length_c   1.000
_cell.angle_alpha   90.00
_cell.angle_beta   90.00
_cell.angle_gamma   90.00
#
_symmetry.space_group_name_H-M   'P 1'
#
loop_
_entity.id
_entity.type
_entity.pdbx_description
1 polymer ?
#
loop_
_entity_poly.entity_id
_entity_poly.type
_entity_poly.pdbx_seq_one_letter_code
_entity_poly.pdbx_strand_id
1 'polypeptide(L)'
;LGACATSSAMPPANQAPPEVAATPAAEPEPAVQIVEIPRPLPLPGQLKLVRDSASLPEPADPRRRVGAANDAARVQPVRDGFLNAIQQYPWESGALYQVYTAPGQVTDITLQEGEQLVGSGPVAAGDTVRWIIGDTVSGAGPTARVHILVKPTRPDISTNLIINTDRRTYHVELRATPSTWMASVSWTLSLIHI
;
A
#
# COMPACT_ATOMS: atom_id res chain seq x y z
N LEU A 1 -78.14 37.43 15.23
CA LEU A 1 -78.95 36.27 14.84
C LEU A 1 -78.10 35.02 14.98
N GLY A 2 -78.37 34.24 16.06
CA GLY A 2 -77.65 33.11 16.46
C GLY A 2 -78.02 31.82 15.71
N ALA A 3 -77.14 30.87 15.69
CA ALA A 3 -77.47 29.47 15.45
C ALA A 3 -76.64 28.61 16.40
N CYS A 4 -77.34 27.94 17.34
CA CYS A 4 -76.84 26.89 18.19
C CYS A 4 -76.59 25.63 17.36
N ALA A 5 -75.44 25.01 17.51
CA ALA A 5 -75.18 23.67 17.06
C ALA A 5 -74.99 22.78 18.30
N THR A 6 -75.89 21.85 18.50
CA THR A 6 -75.89 20.84 19.56
C THR A 6 -74.80 19.77 19.28
N SER A 7 -73.91 19.61 20.23
CA SER A 7 -72.89 18.52 20.23
C SER A 7 -73.56 17.26 20.75
N SER A 8 -73.61 16.20 19.93
CA SER A 8 -74.08 14.84 20.32
C SER A 8 -72.84 14.05 20.79
N ALA A 9 -72.83 13.71 22.07
CA ALA A 9 -71.82 12.90 22.66
C ALA A 9 -71.99 11.42 22.29
N MET A 10 -70.95 10.82 21.72
CA MET A 10 -70.90 9.37 21.48
C MET A 10 -70.45 8.63 22.74
N PRO A 11 -70.97 7.48 23.05
CA PRO A 11 -70.60 6.68 24.26
C PRO A 11 -69.20 6.06 24.06
N PRO A 12 -68.48 5.79 25.17
CA PRO A 12 -67.12 5.29 25.09
C PRO A 12 -67.12 3.81 24.62
N ALA A 13 -66.23 3.57 23.62
CA ALA A 13 -65.97 2.22 23.15
C ALA A 13 -65.23 1.41 24.22
N ASN A 14 -65.83 0.21 24.47
CA ASN A 14 -65.27 -0.78 25.36
C ASN A 14 -63.85 -1.22 24.90
N GLN A 15 -62.84 -0.82 25.62
CA GLN A 15 -61.47 -1.25 25.37
C GLN A 15 -61.30 -2.69 25.90
N ALA A 16 -61.01 -3.60 24.97
CA ALA A 16 -60.54 -4.93 25.31
C ALA A 16 -59.14 -4.86 25.99
N PRO A 17 -58.87 -5.71 26.98
CA PRO A 17 -57.59 -5.73 27.65
C PRO A 17 -56.45 -6.06 26.62
N PRO A 18 -55.25 -5.50 26.79
CA PRO A 18 -54.13 -5.74 25.86
C PRO A 18 -53.75 -7.21 25.89
N GLU A 19 -53.77 -7.82 24.74
CA GLU A 19 -53.25 -9.16 24.49
C GLU A 19 -51.73 -9.17 24.76
N VAL A 20 -51.33 -9.86 25.84
CA VAL A 20 -49.92 -10.03 26.17
C VAL A 20 -49.31 -10.97 25.12
N ALA A 21 -48.53 -10.41 24.20
CA ALA A 21 -47.78 -11.20 23.25
C ALA A 21 -46.84 -12.16 23.99
N ALA A 22 -47.07 -13.46 23.78
CA ALA A 22 -46.17 -14.49 24.31
C ALA A 22 -44.76 -14.30 23.72
N THR A 23 -43.79 -14.07 24.59
CA THR A 23 -42.36 -14.04 24.20
C THR A 23 -42.01 -15.43 23.67
N PRO A 24 -41.49 -15.55 22.42
CA PRO A 24 -41.03 -16.85 21.94
C PRO A 24 -39.90 -17.34 22.84
N ALA A 25 -40.04 -18.57 23.32
CA ALA A 25 -38.95 -19.24 24.05
C ALA A 25 -37.72 -19.33 23.17
N ALA A 26 -36.58 -18.89 23.68
CA ALA A 26 -35.31 -19.01 22.97
C ALA A 26 -35.06 -20.47 22.62
N GLU A 27 -34.91 -20.76 21.35
CA GLU A 27 -34.53 -22.07 20.85
C GLU A 27 -33.14 -22.42 21.43
N PRO A 28 -32.96 -23.60 22.02
CA PRO A 28 -31.66 -23.96 22.60
C PRO A 28 -30.61 -23.99 21.51
N GLU A 29 -29.49 -23.26 21.73
CA GLU A 29 -28.37 -23.26 20.81
C GLU A 29 -27.90 -24.71 20.54
N PRO A 30 -27.69 -25.10 19.29
CA PRO A 30 -27.21 -26.43 18.97
C PRO A 30 -25.85 -26.66 19.63
N ALA A 31 -25.71 -27.77 20.34
CA ALA A 31 -24.48 -28.15 21.01
C ALA A 31 -23.33 -28.18 20.00
N VAL A 32 -22.28 -27.38 20.26
CA VAL A 32 -21.10 -27.35 19.44
C VAL A 32 -20.44 -28.74 19.49
N GLN A 33 -20.53 -29.49 18.39
CA GLN A 33 -19.78 -30.72 18.22
C GLN A 33 -18.37 -30.38 17.81
N ILE A 34 -17.41 -30.59 18.69
CA ILE A 34 -16.01 -30.52 18.36
C ILE A 34 -15.66 -31.75 17.53
N VAL A 35 -15.58 -31.59 16.21
CA VAL A 35 -15.07 -32.61 15.31
C VAL A 35 -13.56 -32.50 15.31
N GLU A 36 -12.88 -33.41 15.98
CA GLU A 36 -11.42 -33.54 15.82
C GLU A 36 -11.13 -33.99 14.39
N ILE A 37 -10.63 -33.08 13.57
CA ILE A 37 -10.11 -33.39 12.24
C ILE A 37 -8.74 -34.06 12.45
N PRO A 38 -8.58 -35.38 12.18
CA PRO A 38 -7.29 -36.03 12.32
C PRO A 38 -6.31 -35.35 11.39
N ARG A 39 -5.25 -34.74 11.94
CA ARG A 39 -4.13 -34.26 11.13
C ARG A 39 -3.50 -35.45 10.42
N PRO A 40 -3.46 -35.48 9.09
CA PRO A 40 -2.78 -36.54 8.39
C PRO A 40 -1.31 -36.59 8.83
N LEU A 41 -0.85 -37.74 9.25
CA LEU A 41 0.55 -37.94 9.55
C LEU A 41 1.37 -37.64 8.28
N PRO A 42 2.52 -36.97 8.42
CA PRO A 42 3.36 -36.69 7.26
C PRO A 42 3.74 -38.00 6.58
N LEU A 43 3.58 -38.08 5.28
CA LEU A 43 3.94 -39.25 4.47
C LEU A 43 5.43 -39.59 4.65
N PRO A 44 5.83 -40.86 4.64
CA PRO A 44 7.23 -41.26 4.70
C PRO A 44 8.04 -40.50 3.64
N GLY A 45 9.08 -39.79 4.06
CA GLY A 45 9.94 -38.96 3.19
C GLY A 45 9.60 -37.47 3.12
N GLN A 46 8.49 -37.02 3.72
CA GLN A 46 8.20 -35.56 3.86
C GLN A 46 9.02 -34.90 4.97
N LEU A 47 9.59 -35.66 5.87
CA LEU A 47 10.60 -35.22 6.83
C LEU A 47 12.02 -35.29 6.23
N LYS A 48 12.20 -35.00 4.95
CA LYS A 48 13.55 -34.65 4.49
C LYS A 48 13.96 -33.44 5.28
N LEU A 49 14.99 -33.60 6.12
CA LEU A 49 15.72 -32.48 6.68
C LEU A 49 15.96 -31.49 5.54
N VAL A 50 15.27 -30.35 5.57
CA VAL A 50 15.69 -29.18 4.77
C VAL A 50 17.13 -29.01 5.24
N ARG A 51 18.08 -29.36 4.37
CA ARG A 51 19.48 -29.00 4.61
C ARG A 51 19.40 -27.52 4.82
N ASP A 52 19.71 -27.08 6.04
CA ASP A 52 19.94 -25.66 6.28
C ASP A 52 20.83 -25.23 5.14
N SER A 53 20.31 -24.38 4.26
CA SER A 53 21.12 -23.75 3.22
C SER A 53 22.22 -23.12 4.03
N ALA A 54 23.43 -23.71 3.98
CA ALA A 54 24.55 -23.25 4.80
C ALA A 54 24.57 -21.73 4.60
N SER A 55 24.15 -21.00 5.60
CA SER A 55 24.12 -19.54 5.54
C SER A 55 25.55 -19.16 5.20
N LEU A 56 25.74 -18.53 4.04
CA LEU A 56 27.05 -18.05 3.65
C LEU A 56 27.61 -17.31 4.86
N PRO A 57 28.88 -17.61 5.28
CA PRO A 57 29.43 -16.99 6.46
C PRO A 57 29.30 -15.47 6.33
N GLU A 58 28.65 -14.87 7.31
CA GLU A 58 28.40 -13.42 7.30
C GLU A 58 29.75 -12.68 7.24
N PRO A 59 29.92 -11.70 6.34
CA PRO A 59 31.17 -10.94 6.24
C PRO A 59 31.49 -10.27 7.58
N ALA A 60 32.69 -10.46 8.08
CA ALA A 60 33.13 -9.87 9.34
C ALA A 60 33.17 -8.33 9.32
N ASP A 61 33.40 -7.74 8.12
CA ASP A 61 33.41 -6.28 7.92
C ASP A 61 31.98 -5.71 7.84
N PRO A 62 31.59 -4.80 8.74
CA PRO A 62 30.27 -4.18 8.73
C PRO A 62 29.92 -3.49 7.40
N ARG A 63 30.91 -2.89 6.71
CA ARG A 63 30.72 -2.23 5.43
C ARG A 63 30.26 -3.21 4.35
N ARG A 64 30.84 -4.40 4.34
CA ARG A 64 30.44 -5.48 3.41
C ARG A 64 29.05 -5.99 3.72
N ARG A 65 28.67 -6.09 5.00
CA ARG A 65 27.31 -6.47 5.41
C ARG A 65 26.26 -5.45 4.92
N VAL A 66 26.54 -4.15 5.12
CA VAL A 66 25.68 -3.08 4.62
C VAL A 66 25.57 -3.11 3.09
N GLY A 67 26.70 -3.27 2.40
CA GLY A 67 26.68 -3.39 0.92
C GLY A 67 25.84 -4.58 0.46
N ALA A 68 26.05 -5.75 1.03
CA ALA A 68 25.28 -6.95 0.70
C ALA A 68 23.78 -6.80 0.98
N ALA A 69 23.41 -6.15 2.08
CA ALA A 69 22.02 -5.86 2.42
C ALA A 69 21.37 -4.92 1.40
N ASN A 70 22.05 -3.84 1.02
CA ASN A 70 21.57 -2.90 0.00
C ASN A 70 21.44 -3.59 -1.37
N ASP A 71 22.39 -4.45 -1.72
CA ASP A 71 22.36 -5.20 -2.98
C ASP A 71 21.19 -6.19 -3.01
N ALA A 72 20.93 -6.86 -1.90
CA ALA A 72 19.80 -7.77 -1.77
C ALA A 72 18.44 -7.05 -1.77
N ALA A 73 18.37 -5.83 -1.22
CA ALA A 73 17.16 -5.02 -1.20
C ALA A 73 16.88 -4.30 -2.54
N ARG A 74 17.85 -4.29 -3.47
CA ARG A 74 17.73 -3.53 -4.72
C ARG A 74 16.78 -4.20 -5.69
N VAL A 75 15.71 -3.48 -6.06
CA VAL A 75 14.74 -3.89 -7.07
C VAL A 75 15.06 -3.17 -8.39
N GLN A 76 15.46 -3.94 -9.38
CA GLN A 76 15.78 -3.43 -10.71
C GLN A 76 14.55 -3.47 -11.63
N PRO A 77 14.50 -2.62 -12.68
CA PRO A 77 13.44 -2.70 -13.67
C PRO A 77 13.48 -4.03 -14.42
N VAL A 78 12.31 -4.62 -14.63
CA VAL A 78 12.16 -5.87 -15.36
C VAL A 78 11.22 -5.66 -16.55
N ARG A 79 11.41 -6.45 -17.62
CA ARG A 79 10.63 -6.32 -18.85
C ARG A 79 9.12 -6.38 -18.60
N ASP A 80 8.68 -7.32 -17.80
CA ASP A 80 7.26 -7.57 -17.53
C ASP A 80 6.65 -6.54 -16.56
N GLY A 81 7.49 -5.68 -15.96
CA GLY A 81 7.06 -4.55 -15.13
C GLY A 81 6.68 -3.31 -15.92
N PHE A 82 6.86 -3.28 -17.24
CA PHE A 82 6.51 -2.12 -18.06
C PHE A 82 5.06 -2.17 -18.55
N LEU A 83 4.29 -1.15 -18.21
CA LEU A 83 3.01 -0.83 -18.83
C LEU A 83 3.23 0.38 -19.75
N ASN A 84 3.41 0.15 -21.04
CA ASN A 84 3.90 1.17 -21.98
C ASN A 84 5.24 1.77 -21.50
N ALA A 85 5.29 3.07 -21.23
CA ALA A 85 6.49 3.76 -20.72
C ALA A 85 6.58 3.84 -19.18
N ILE A 86 5.65 3.23 -18.47
CA ILE A 86 5.60 3.23 -17.01
C ILE A 86 6.21 1.95 -16.49
N GLN A 87 7.30 2.02 -15.72
CA GLN A 87 7.79 0.90 -14.93
C GLN A 87 6.96 0.77 -13.66
N GLN A 88 6.26 -0.34 -13.49
CA GLN A 88 5.56 -0.68 -12.26
C GLN A 88 6.40 -1.64 -11.42
N TYR A 89 6.65 -1.26 -10.19
CA TYR A 89 7.31 -2.11 -9.19
C TYR A 89 6.29 -2.70 -8.22
N PRO A 90 6.41 -3.96 -7.80
CA PRO A 90 5.70 -4.43 -6.62
C PRO A 90 6.22 -3.68 -5.40
N TRP A 91 5.33 -3.12 -4.59
CA TRP A 91 5.77 -2.44 -3.37
C TRP A 91 6.09 -3.45 -2.27
N GLU A 92 7.28 -3.31 -1.68
CA GLU A 92 7.75 -4.08 -0.54
C GLU A 92 8.40 -3.14 0.48
N SER A 93 8.18 -3.41 1.77
CA SER A 93 8.79 -2.62 2.83
C SER A 93 10.30 -2.84 2.86
N GLY A 94 11.07 -1.73 2.83
CA GLY A 94 12.54 -1.77 2.85
C GLY A 94 13.19 -2.06 1.48
N ALA A 95 12.43 -2.22 0.41
CA ALA A 95 12.98 -2.35 -0.94
C ALA A 95 13.63 -1.05 -1.40
N LEU A 96 14.73 -1.17 -2.16
CA LEU A 96 15.46 -0.07 -2.77
C LEU A 96 15.24 -0.08 -4.29
N TYR A 97 14.35 0.80 -4.77
CA TYR A 97 13.92 0.82 -6.18
C TYR A 97 14.91 1.60 -7.04
N GLN A 98 15.45 0.94 -8.06
CA GLN A 98 16.40 1.56 -8.98
C GLN A 98 15.69 2.28 -10.13
N VAL A 99 15.94 3.58 -10.29
CA VAL A 99 15.33 4.42 -11.31
C VAL A 99 16.42 5.06 -12.18
N TYR A 100 16.33 4.84 -13.48
CA TYR A 100 17.24 5.42 -14.47
C TYR A 100 16.71 6.75 -14.99
N THR A 101 17.59 7.73 -15.09
CA THR A 101 17.31 9.10 -15.51
C THR A 101 18.37 9.57 -16.49
N ALA A 102 18.13 10.62 -17.26
CA ALA A 102 19.12 11.21 -18.17
C ALA A 102 19.03 12.75 -18.18
N PRO A 103 20.16 13.45 -18.41
CA PRO A 103 20.12 14.90 -18.58
C PRO A 103 19.20 15.33 -19.71
N GLY A 104 18.48 16.43 -19.50
CA GLY A 104 17.50 16.91 -20.49
C GLY A 104 16.16 16.19 -20.49
N GLN A 105 16.03 15.09 -19.73
CA GLN A 105 14.78 14.34 -19.56
C GLN A 105 14.27 14.46 -18.14
N VAL A 106 12.95 14.45 -17.96
CA VAL A 106 12.28 14.39 -16.66
C VAL A 106 11.74 12.99 -16.46
N THR A 107 12.02 12.39 -15.32
CA THR A 107 11.40 11.14 -14.88
C THR A 107 10.32 11.46 -13.86
N ASP A 108 9.12 10.93 -14.08
CA ASP A 108 7.98 11.06 -13.19
C ASP A 108 7.89 9.85 -12.25
N ILE A 109 7.97 10.09 -10.97
CA ILE A 109 7.74 9.09 -9.92
C ILE A 109 6.33 9.32 -9.38
N THR A 110 5.39 8.46 -9.81
CA THR A 110 3.96 8.60 -9.53
C THR A 110 3.57 7.76 -8.32
N LEU A 111 3.01 8.41 -7.29
CA LEU A 111 2.51 7.74 -6.10
C LEU A 111 1.14 7.11 -6.35
N GLN A 112 0.65 6.35 -5.37
CA GLN A 112 -0.69 5.76 -5.44
C GLN A 112 -1.76 6.84 -5.43
N GLU A 113 -2.88 6.56 -6.07
CA GLU A 113 -4.06 7.42 -6.05
C GLU A 113 -4.54 7.68 -4.62
N GLY A 114 -4.77 8.95 -4.29
CA GLY A 114 -5.18 9.42 -2.96
C GLY A 114 -4.07 9.39 -1.90
N GLU A 115 -2.84 8.99 -2.24
CA GLU A 115 -1.69 9.03 -1.35
C GLU A 115 -1.10 10.46 -1.29
N GLN A 116 -0.79 10.94 -0.09
CA GLN A 116 -0.37 12.32 0.15
C GLN A 116 1.03 12.38 0.77
N LEU A 117 1.81 13.37 0.38
CA LEU A 117 3.07 13.68 1.06
C LEU A 117 2.80 14.23 2.46
N VAL A 118 3.58 13.80 3.46
CA VAL A 118 3.40 14.19 4.86
C VAL A 118 4.69 14.72 5.50
N GLY A 119 4.52 15.67 6.40
CA GLY A 119 5.64 16.28 7.12
C GLY A 119 6.24 17.50 6.43
N SER A 120 7.24 18.10 7.06
CA SER A 120 7.90 19.36 6.61
C SER A 120 9.09 19.13 5.68
N GLY A 121 9.21 17.99 5.07
CA GLY A 121 10.26 17.62 4.12
C GLY A 121 10.01 16.21 3.65
N PRO A 122 8.87 16.01 2.97
CA PRO A 122 8.42 14.65 2.65
C PRO A 122 9.30 13.98 1.60
N VAL A 123 10.02 14.76 0.83
CA VAL A 123 10.97 14.28 -0.21
C VAL A 123 12.37 14.73 0.17
N ALA A 124 13.24 13.78 0.47
CA ALA A 124 14.63 14.02 0.81
C ALA A 124 15.56 13.33 -0.20
N ALA A 125 16.55 14.06 -0.69
CA ALA A 125 17.56 13.53 -1.58
C ALA A 125 18.95 13.69 -1.00
N GLY A 126 19.82 12.71 -1.24
CA GLY A 126 21.22 12.75 -0.81
C GLY A 126 22.03 13.82 -1.53
N ASP A 127 21.64 14.18 -2.74
CA ASP A 127 22.30 15.21 -3.56
C ASP A 127 21.27 16.14 -4.19
N THR A 128 21.09 17.31 -3.59
CA THR A 128 20.17 18.34 -4.05
C THR A 128 20.80 19.37 -4.97
N VAL A 129 22.12 19.30 -5.19
CA VAL A 129 22.86 20.25 -6.04
C VAL A 129 22.84 19.80 -7.49
N ARG A 130 23.04 18.50 -7.72
CA ARG A 130 23.15 17.93 -9.06
C ARG A 130 21.84 17.30 -9.55
N TRP A 131 20.82 17.31 -8.71
CA TRP A 131 19.49 16.78 -9.02
C TRP A 131 18.43 17.86 -8.83
N ILE A 132 17.65 18.09 -9.87
CA ILE A 132 16.48 18.98 -9.81
C ILE A 132 15.30 18.10 -9.46
N ILE A 133 14.66 18.41 -8.35
CA ILE A 133 13.53 17.64 -7.81
C ILE A 133 12.39 18.63 -7.55
N GLY A 134 11.21 18.28 -7.99
CA GLY A 134 9.98 19.01 -7.73
C GLY A 134 8.82 18.05 -7.55
N ASP A 135 7.70 18.53 -7.05
CA ASP A 135 6.48 17.76 -6.92
C ASP A 135 5.30 18.50 -7.54
N THR A 136 4.31 17.76 -7.96
CA THR A 136 3.05 18.28 -8.47
C THR A 136 1.93 17.27 -8.22
N VAL A 137 0.69 17.69 -8.44
CA VAL A 137 -0.48 16.83 -8.25
C VAL A 137 -1.31 16.83 -9.52
N SER A 138 -1.72 15.65 -9.97
CA SER A 138 -2.74 15.48 -11.02
C SER A 138 -4.04 14.97 -10.42
N GLY A 139 -5.16 15.22 -11.14
CA GLY A 139 -6.48 14.83 -10.66
C GLY A 139 -7.01 15.73 -9.54
N ALA A 140 -8.07 15.31 -8.88
CA ALA A 140 -8.71 16.06 -7.80
C ALA A 140 -9.40 15.12 -6.80
N GLY A 141 -9.50 15.56 -5.54
CA GLY A 141 -10.19 14.81 -4.49
C GLY A 141 -9.57 13.42 -4.27
N PRO A 142 -10.39 12.37 -4.14
CA PRO A 142 -9.89 11.01 -3.87
C PRO A 142 -9.03 10.41 -4.99
N THR A 143 -9.14 10.93 -6.22
CA THR A 143 -8.37 10.48 -7.38
C THR A 143 -7.10 11.29 -7.63
N ALA A 144 -6.79 12.24 -6.75
CA ALA A 144 -5.56 13.01 -6.83
C ALA A 144 -4.33 12.10 -6.72
N ARG A 145 -3.31 12.37 -7.55
CA ARG A 145 -2.03 11.66 -7.53
C ARG A 145 -0.89 12.65 -7.38
N VAL A 146 0.01 12.34 -6.49
CA VAL A 146 1.26 13.08 -6.32
C VAL A 146 2.29 12.53 -7.29
N HIS A 147 3.02 13.41 -7.93
CA HIS A 147 4.10 13.16 -8.85
C HIS A 147 5.37 13.82 -8.33
N ILE A 148 6.44 13.05 -8.20
CA ILE A 148 7.77 13.57 -7.90
C ILE A 148 8.57 13.59 -9.21
N LEU A 149 8.90 14.78 -9.67
CA LEU A 149 9.60 15.00 -10.93
C LEU A 149 11.11 15.11 -10.67
N VAL A 150 11.89 14.25 -11.28
CA VAL A 150 13.35 14.23 -11.09
C VAL A 150 14.09 14.41 -12.41
N LYS A 151 15.15 15.21 -12.38
CA LYS A 151 16.03 15.45 -13.52
C LYS A 151 17.49 15.63 -13.05
N PRO A 152 18.45 14.84 -13.55
CA PRO A 152 19.86 15.04 -13.28
C PRO A 152 20.42 16.20 -14.12
N THR A 153 21.43 16.89 -13.59
CA THR A 153 22.14 17.97 -14.33
C THR A 153 23.21 17.44 -15.27
N ARG A 154 23.71 16.23 -15.03
CA ARG A 154 24.74 15.57 -15.83
C ARG A 154 24.60 14.04 -15.77
N PRO A 155 25.18 13.29 -16.71
CA PRO A 155 25.24 11.84 -16.65
C PRO A 155 26.21 11.34 -15.57
N ASP A 156 26.22 10.03 -15.35
CA ASP A 156 27.16 9.28 -14.50
C ASP A 156 27.22 9.76 -13.05
N ILE A 157 26.08 10.19 -12.52
CA ILE A 157 25.87 10.50 -11.11
C ILE A 157 24.76 9.61 -10.54
N SER A 158 24.85 9.33 -9.26
CA SER A 158 23.81 8.63 -8.51
C SER A 158 23.50 9.34 -7.20
N THR A 159 22.28 9.18 -6.74
CA THR A 159 21.84 9.62 -5.42
C THR A 159 20.71 8.72 -4.94
N ASN A 160 20.35 8.85 -3.68
CA ASN A 160 19.14 8.25 -3.14
C ASN A 160 18.07 9.30 -2.94
N LEU A 161 16.82 8.85 -2.98
CA LEU A 161 15.63 9.64 -2.71
C LEU A 161 14.76 8.88 -1.71
N ILE A 162 14.31 9.58 -0.68
CA ILE A 162 13.35 9.06 0.30
C ILE A 162 12.08 9.87 0.17
N ILE A 163 10.95 9.20 -0.01
CA ILE A 163 9.64 9.82 -0.14
C ILE A 163 8.75 9.30 0.99
N ASN A 164 8.28 10.21 1.85
CA ASN A 164 7.40 9.90 2.97
C ASN A 164 5.97 10.32 2.66
N THR A 165 5.05 9.38 2.83
CA THR A 165 3.63 9.60 2.58
C THR A 165 2.79 9.24 3.79
N ASP A 166 1.51 9.53 3.74
CA ASP A 166 0.52 9.13 4.75
C ASP A 166 0.32 7.60 4.84
N ARG A 167 0.86 6.84 3.89
CA ARG A 167 0.69 5.38 3.82
C ARG A 167 1.98 4.61 4.01
N ARG A 168 3.11 5.13 3.50
CA ARG A 168 4.39 4.39 3.47
C ARG A 168 5.58 5.28 3.16
N THR A 169 6.77 4.70 3.26
CA THR A 169 8.01 5.31 2.81
C THR A 169 8.55 4.56 1.60
N TYR A 170 9.01 5.30 0.60
CA TYR A 170 9.68 4.76 -0.58
C TYR A 170 11.16 5.10 -0.52
N HIS A 171 12.02 4.11 -0.79
CA HIS A 171 13.45 4.29 -0.95
C HIS A 171 13.80 4.08 -2.41
N VAL A 172 14.31 5.11 -3.05
CA VAL A 172 14.64 5.11 -4.49
C VAL A 172 16.12 5.39 -4.68
N GLU A 173 16.76 4.61 -5.52
CA GLU A 173 18.13 4.86 -6.01
C GLU A 173 18.04 5.46 -7.41
N LEU A 174 18.42 6.73 -7.53
CA LEU A 174 18.45 7.44 -8.81
C LEU A 174 19.81 7.26 -9.48
N ARG A 175 19.81 6.82 -10.74
CA ARG A 175 21.00 6.67 -11.56
C ARG A 175 20.86 7.47 -12.84
N ALA A 176 21.76 8.44 -13.03
CA ALA A 176 21.83 9.22 -14.27
C ALA A 176 22.72 8.50 -15.28
N THR A 177 22.17 8.24 -16.46
CA THR A 177 22.89 7.70 -17.62
C THR A 177 23.03 8.77 -18.70
N PRO A 178 23.85 8.57 -19.73
CA PRO A 178 23.95 9.52 -20.82
C PRO A 178 22.66 9.74 -21.62
N SER A 179 21.84 8.69 -21.79
CA SER A 179 20.66 8.76 -22.67
C SER A 179 19.49 7.89 -22.24
N THR A 180 19.72 6.85 -21.45
CA THR A 180 18.63 5.94 -20.99
C THR A 180 17.91 6.53 -19.80
N TRP A 181 16.59 6.64 -19.88
CA TRP A 181 15.76 7.21 -18.83
C TRP A 181 14.40 6.52 -18.79
N MET A 182 13.80 6.50 -17.64
CA MET A 182 12.44 6.05 -17.44
C MET A 182 11.50 7.24 -17.52
N ALA A 183 10.47 7.17 -18.36
CA ALA A 183 9.50 8.25 -18.47
C ALA A 183 8.66 8.37 -17.20
N SER A 184 8.20 7.23 -16.68
CA SER A 184 7.45 7.19 -15.43
C SER A 184 7.70 5.89 -14.66
N VAL A 185 7.59 5.99 -13.34
CA VAL A 185 7.70 4.89 -12.38
C VAL A 185 6.50 4.93 -11.44
N SER A 186 5.92 3.78 -11.14
CA SER A 186 4.82 3.65 -10.19
C SER A 186 4.91 2.31 -9.43
N TRP A 187 4.02 2.10 -8.47
CA TRP A 187 3.98 0.86 -7.69
C TRP A 187 2.64 0.17 -7.77
N THR A 188 2.69 -1.15 -7.86
CA THR A 188 1.55 -2.03 -7.62
C THR A 188 1.54 -2.47 -6.17
N LEU A 189 0.35 -2.52 -5.58
CA LEU A 189 0.16 -2.91 -4.19
C LEU A 189 -0.52 -4.28 -4.16
N SER A 190 0.02 -5.19 -3.38
CA SER A 190 -0.68 -6.44 -3.10
C SER A 190 -1.92 -6.14 -2.26
N LEU A 191 -3.07 -6.70 -2.64
CA LEU A 191 -4.33 -6.61 -1.90
C LEU A 191 -4.26 -7.20 -0.48
N ILE A 192 -3.17 -7.90 -0.15
CA ILE A 192 -2.94 -8.53 1.16
C ILE A 192 -2.45 -7.52 2.21
N HIS A 193 -2.11 -6.30 1.82
CA HIS A 193 -1.55 -5.27 2.71
C HIS A 193 -2.49 -4.09 2.96
N ILE A 194 -3.79 -4.29 2.74
CA ILE A 194 -4.83 -3.31 3.07
C ILE A 194 -5.45 -3.65 4.42
#